data_9d4a3b2ff804ded9941b56ba6b64f588
#
_entry.id   9d4a3b2ff804ded9941b56ba6b64f588
#
_cell.length_a   1.000
_cell.length_b   1.000
_cell.length_c   1.000
_cell.angle_alpha   90.00
_cell.angle_beta   90.00
_cell.angle_gamma   90.00
#
_symmetry.space_group_name_H-M   'P 1'
#
loop_
_entity.id
_entity.type
_entity.pdbx_description
1 polymer ?
#
loop_
_entity_poly.entity_id
_entity_poly.type
_entity_poly.pdbx_seq_one_letter_code
_entity_poly.pdbx_strand_id
1 'polypeptide(L)'
;MTPKTRIHLIRHGEVEGAGPVRRYNGHTDVGLSERGRRQYHTLKERLAAAPIAALYTSDLTRCAWGAEVLGSHLGVTPVIIPELREMGVGIWEGKSWDELMEQYPDQWRDRLADIVNYRVPGGESVLDVHRRVMPVIDEIVARHRGEEVLVVAHGGVNRIILLNAIGAPLSSLFAIEQTYCCLNIIDYFADGNTVVKLVNG
;
A
#
# COMPACT_ATOMS: atom_id res chain seq x y z
N MET A 1 27.92 5.72 -10.08
CA MET A 1 26.91 4.92 -9.33
C MET A 1 25.94 4.36 -10.33
N THR A 2 25.51 3.12 -10.20
CA THR A 2 24.51 2.53 -11.10
C THR A 2 23.19 3.29 -10.96
N PRO A 3 22.56 3.71 -12.07
CA PRO A 3 21.27 4.38 -12.03
C PRO A 3 20.24 3.49 -11.32
N LYS A 4 19.45 4.07 -10.45
CA LYS A 4 18.39 3.36 -9.72
C LYS A 4 17.11 4.16 -9.73
N THR A 5 15.97 3.51 -9.70
CA THR A 5 14.71 4.14 -9.35
C THR A 5 14.48 3.96 -7.85
N ARG A 6 14.23 5.06 -7.13
CA ARG A 6 13.84 4.98 -5.72
C ARG A 6 12.34 5.18 -5.58
N ILE A 7 11.68 4.22 -4.94
CA ILE A 7 10.26 4.33 -4.58
C ILE A 7 10.14 4.68 -3.09
N HIS A 8 9.52 5.82 -2.80
CA HIS A 8 9.01 6.17 -1.49
C HIS A 8 7.56 5.65 -1.42
N LEU A 9 7.37 4.52 -0.75
CA LEU A 9 6.10 3.81 -0.67
C LEU A 9 5.39 4.11 0.64
N ILE A 10 4.21 4.73 0.57
CA ILE A 10 3.46 5.21 1.73
C ILE A 10 2.16 4.44 1.87
N ARG A 11 1.83 4.02 3.09
CA ARG A 11 0.47 3.64 3.44
C ARG A 11 -0.36 4.88 3.72
N HIS A 12 -1.64 4.89 3.30
CA HIS A 12 -2.58 5.97 3.63
C HIS A 12 -2.65 6.24 5.15
N GLY A 13 -3.09 7.46 5.51
CA GLY A 13 -3.32 7.88 6.89
C GLY A 13 -4.47 7.12 7.56
N GLU A 14 -4.64 7.33 8.86
CA GLU A 14 -5.71 6.74 9.64
C GLU A 14 -7.08 7.10 9.04
N VAL A 15 -7.98 6.11 8.97
CA VAL A 15 -9.32 6.26 8.41
C VAL A 15 -10.37 6.53 9.48
N GLU A 16 -11.51 7.09 9.08
CA GLU A 16 -12.69 7.22 9.94
C GLU A 16 -13.11 5.86 10.49
N GLY A 17 -13.55 5.82 11.74
CA GLY A 17 -13.92 4.59 12.43
C GLY A 17 -12.74 3.70 12.81
N ALA A 18 -11.50 4.12 12.58
CA ALA A 18 -10.34 3.42 13.13
C ALA A 18 -10.36 3.48 14.66
N GLY A 19 -10.23 2.32 15.30
CA GLY A 19 -10.29 2.16 16.74
C GLY A 19 -9.56 0.90 17.18
N PRO A 20 -9.76 0.46 18.44
CA PRO A 20 -9.13 -0.76 18.93
C PRO A 20 -9.58 -2.01 18.15
N VAL A 21 -10.79 -1.97 17.59
CA VAL A 21 -11.34 -3.04 16.75
C VAL A 21 -10.97 -2.76 15.29
N ARG A 22 -10.05 -3.54 14.76
CA ARG A 22 -9.64 -3.45 13.34
C ARG A 22 -10.73 -4.03 12.45
N ARG A 23 -11.09 -3.27 11.38
CA ARG A 23 -12.04 -3.70 10.35
C ARG A 23 -11.35 -3.84 9.00
N TYR A 24 -11.85 -4.76 8.18
CA TYR A 24 -11.43 -4.88 6.80
C TYR A 24 -12.08 -3.78 5.95
N ASN A 25 -11.26 -2.88 5.42
CA ASN A 25 -11.68 -1.85 4.49
C ASN A 25 -10.85 -2.03 3.20
N GLY A 26 -11.27 -2.96 2.36
CA GLY A 26 -10.65 -3.22 1.07
C GLY A 26 -11.01 -2.15 0.05
N HIS A 27 -12.07 -2.39 -0.71
CA HIS A 27 -12.59 -1.46 -1.71
C HIS A 27 -13.62 -0.47 -1.16
N THR A 28 -14.13 -0.66 0.07
CA THR A 28 -14.98 0.33 0.72
C THR A 28 -14.23 1.65 0.83
N ASP A 29 -14.80 2.72 0.28
CA ASP A 29 -14.15 4.04 0.23
C ASP A 29 -14.44 4.84 1.50
N VAL A 30 -13.71 4.50 2.57
CA VAL A 30 -13.73 5.24 3.84
C VAL A 30 -12.77 6.42 3.79
N GLY A 31 -13.21 7.57 4.33
CA GLY A 31 -12.42 8.80 4.42
C GLY A 31 -11.32 8.73 5.48
N LEU A 32 -10.46 9.74 5.50
CA LEU A 32 -9.43 9.92 6.52
C LEU A 32 -10.02 10.54 7.78
N SER A 33 -9.64 10.02 8.95
CA SER A 33 -9.87 10.68 10.22
C SER A 33 -9.06 12.00 10.29
N GLU A 34 -9.40 12.87 11.24
CA GLU A 34 -8.59 14.08 11.48
C GLU A 34 -7.13 13.73 11.84
N ARG A 35 -6.93 12.61 12.57
CA ARG A 35 -5.59 12.13 12.87
C ARG A 35 -4.87 11.70 11.59
N GLY A 36 -5.55 10.99 10.68
CA GLY A 36 -5.00 10.61 9.39
C GLY A 36 -4.57 11.81 8.54
N ARG A 37 -5.37 12.88 8.54
CA ARG A 37 -5.02 14.14 7.86
C ARG A 37 -3.77 14.78 8.48
N ARG A 38 -3.67 14.83 9.82
CA ARG A 38 -2.47 15.34 10.51
C ARG A 38 -1.23 14.51 10.23
N GLN A 39 -1.37 13.18 10.11
CA GLN A 39 -0.25 12.30 9.75
C GLN A 39 0.37 12.68 8.39
N TYR A 40 -0.45 13.01 7.39
CA TYR A 40 0.05 13.49 6.10
C TYR A 40 0.77 14.83 6.20
N HIS A 41 0.29 15.75 7.04
CA HIS A 41 1.00 17.01 7.27
C HIS A 41 2.38 16.81 7.91
N THR A 42 2.53 15.83 8.82
CA THR A 42 3.84 15.47 9.38
C THR A 42 4.74 14.81 8.33
N LEU A 43 4.19 13.91 7.51
CA LEU A 43 4.93 13.22 6.45
C LEU A 43 5.43 14.19 5.37
N LYS A 44 4.64 15.20 5.04
CA LYS A 44 5.00 16.28 4.12
C LYS A 44 6.34 16.92 4.48
N GLU A 45 6.56 17.24 5.75
CA GLU A 45 7.81 17.84 6.23
C GLU A 45 9.00 16.87 6.08
N ARG A 46 8.79 15.58 6.29
CA ARG A 46 9.83 14.55 6.11
C ARG A 46 10.25 14.40 4.65
N LEU A 47 9.36 14.66 3.72
CA LEU A 47 9.60 14.52 2.28
C LEU A 47 10.06 15.83 1.61
N ALA A 48 10.08 16.94 2.33
CA ALA A 48 10.35 18.27 1.77
C ALA A 48 11.67 18.38 1.00
N ALA A 49 12.70 17.62 1.38
CA ALA A 49 14.01 17.61 0.72
C ALA A 49 14.16 16.47 -0.31
N ALA A 50 13.16 15.61 -0.48
CA ALA A 50 13.23 14.50 -1.42
C ALA A 50 12.97 14.99 -2.85
N PRO A 51 13.86 14.67 -3.83
CA PRO A 51 13.72 15.13 -5.21
C PRO A 51 12.69 14.26 -5.96
N ILE A 52 11.44 14.34 -5.57
CA ILE A 52 10.35 13.52 -6.13
C ILE A 52 10.00 14.01 -7.54
N ALA A 53 10.24 13.17 -8.54
CA ALA A 53 9.95 13.45 -9.95
C ALA A 53 8.49 13.14 -10.33
N ALA A 54 7.84 12.18 -9.66
CA ALA A 54 6.46 11.79 -9.93
C ALA A 54 5.78 11.22 -8.69
N LEU A 55 4.44 11.29 -8.67
CA LEU A 55 3.61 10.77 -7.60
C LEU A 55 2.48 9.92 -8.18
N TYR A 56 2.36 8.69 -7.68
CA TYR A 56 1.33 7.73 -8.06
C TYR A 56 0.46 7.39 -6.86
N THR A 57 -0.83 7.16 -7.08
CA THR A 57 -1.75 6.88 -5.98
C THR A 57 -2.91 5.97 -6.39
N SER A 58 -3.42 5.20 -5.44
CA SER A 58 -4.75 4.59 -5.56
C SER A 58 -5.82 5.67 -5.65
N ASP A 59 -6.91 5.38 -6.33
CA ASP A 59 -8.06 6.27 -6.48
C ASP A 59 -8.99 6.32 -5.25
N LEU A 60 -8.78 5.44 -4.26
CA LEU A 60 -9.56 5.48 -3.02
C LEU A 60 -9.27 6.76 -2.23
N THR A 61 -10.32 7.42 -1.75
CA THR A 61 -10.30 8.76 -1.14
C THR A 61 -9.18 8.92 -0.09
N ARG A 62 -8.95 7.89 0.75
CA ARG A 62 -7.90 7.90 1.78
C ARG A 62 -6.47 7.98 1.25
N CYS A 63 -6.24 7.54 0.00
CA CYS A 63 -4.95 7.69 -0.69
C CYS A 63 -4.92 8.97 -1.53
N ALA A 64 -5.95 9.20 -2.34
CA ALA A 64 -6.04 10.33 -3.26
C ALA A 64 -5.91 11.68 -2.53
N TRP A 65 -6.62 11.86 -1.41
CA TRP A 65 -6.53 13.07 -0.58
C TRP A 65 -5.08 13.31 -0.09
N GLY A 66 -4.42 12.27 0.40
CA GLY A 66 -3.04 12.39 0.86
C GLY A 66 -2.05 12.67 -0.26
N ALA A 67 -2.28 12.07 -1.42
CA ALA A 67 -1.48 12.31 -2.62
C ALA A 67 -1.60 13.77 -3.09
N GLU A 68 -2.79 14.36 -3.04
CA GLU A 68 -3.00 15.79 -3.35
C GLU A 68 -2.23 16.71 -2.40
N VAL A 69 -2.29 16.43 -1.08
CA VAL A 69 -1.54 17.20 -0.07
C VAL A 69 -0.03 17.12 -0.30
N LEU A 70 0.49 15.91 -0.55
CA LEU A 70 1.92 15.72 -0.80
C LEU A 70 2.34 16.30 -2.15
N GLY A 71 1.55 16.06 -3.20
CA GLY A 71 1.82 16.55 -4.54
C GLY A 71 1.85 18.07 -4.63
N SER A 72 0.89 18.74 -3.99
CA SER A 72 0.86 20.21 -3.88
C SER A 72 2.11 20.79 -3.22
N HIS A 73 2.64 20.09 -2.19
CA HIS A 73 3.86 20.51 -1.50
C HIS A 73 5.12 20.29 -2.32
N LEU A 74 5.18 19.16 -3.05
CA LEU A 74 6.35 18.75 -3.83
C LEU A 74 6.34 19.32 -5.25
N GLY A 75 5.27 20.00 -5.68
CA GLY A 75 5.13 20.55 -7.04
C GLY A 75 4.88 19.48 -8.11
N VAL A 76 4.33 18.31 -7.74
CA VAL A 76 4.03 17.22 -8.67
C VAL A 76 2.53 16.88 -8.65
N THR A 77 1.96 16.63 -9.83
CA THR A 77 0.55 16.23 -9.95
C THR A 77 0.41 14.73 -9.73
N PRO A 78 -0.47 14.27 -8.81
CA PRO A 78 -0.71 12.85 -8.62
C PRO A 78 -1.28 12.16 -9.86
N VAL A 79 -0.74 10.99 -10.21
CA VAL A 79 -1.28 10.10 -11.23
C VAL A 79 -2.09 9.01 -10.52
N ILE A 80 -3.38 8.94 -10.82
CA ILE A 80 -4.30 7.98 -10.22
C ILE A 80 -4.20 6.64 -10.95
N ILE A 81 -3.99 5.56 -10.19
CA ILE A 81 -3.88 4.18 -10.71
C ILE A 81 -4.78 3.26 -9.87
N PRO A 82 -5.95 2.83 -10.40
CA PRO A 82 -6.87 1.95 -9.69
C PRO A 82 -6.27 0.59 -9.30
N GLU A 83 -5.29 0.10 -10.03
CA GLU A 83 -4.56 -1.12 -9.73
C GLU A 83 -3.80 -1.06 -8.40
N LEU A 84 -3.59 0.13 -7.83
CA LEU A 84 -2.99 0.32 -6.51
C LEU A 84 -4.02 0.27 -5.36
N ARG A 85 -5.32 0.01 -5.62
CA ARG A 85 -6.34 -0.20 -4.56
C ARG A 85 -5.93 -1.29 -3.60
N GLU A 86 -6.42 -1.20 -2.35
CA GLU A 86 -6.29 -2.27 -1.36
C GLU A 86 -6.92 -3.58 -1.88
N MET A 87 -6.59 -4.69 -1.26
CA MET A 87 -7.23 -5.98 -1.57
C MET A 87 -8.72 -5.90 -1.30
N GLY A 88 -9.52 -6.14 -2.34
CA GLY A 88 -10.97 -6.28 -2.20
C GLY A 88 -11.30 -7.50 -1.35
N VAL A 89 -12.07 -7.31 -0.29
CA VAL A 89 -12.41 -8.39 0.65
C VAL A 89 -13.87 -8.84 0.55
N GLY A 90 -14.57 -8.43 -0.50
CA GLY A 90 -15.89 -8.92 -0.84
C GLY A 90 -16.87 -8.86 0.33
N ILE A 91 -17.50 -10.00 0.67
CA ILE A 91 -18.50 -10.07 1.76
C ILE A 91 -17.93 -9.74 3.15
N TRP A 92 -16.61 -9.58 3.29
CA TRP A 92 -15.95 -9.22 4.56
C TRP A 92 -15.75 -7.71 4.72
N GLU A 93 -16.13 -6.89 3.73
CA GLU A 93 -16.03 -5.43 3.82
C GLU A 93 -16.72 -4.89 5.09
N GLY A 94 -16.02 -4.02 5.82
CA GLY A 94 -16.49 -3.39 7.05
C GLY A 94 -16.52 -4.28 8.30
N LYS A 95 -16.24 -5.57 8.18
CA LYS A 95 -16.30 -6.52 9.31
C LYS A 95 -14.98 -6.53 10.09
N SER A 96 -15.11 -6.74 11.40
CA SER A 96 -13.97 -7.00 12.29
C SER A 96 -13.54 -8.48 12.23
N TRP A 97 -12.37 -8.77 12.78
CA TRP A 97 -11.90 -10.14 12.88
C TRP A 97 -12.82 -11.01 13.74
N ASP A 98 -13.31 -10.46 14.87
CA ASP A 98 -14.22 -11.20 15.76
C ASP A 98 -15.55 -11.51 15.05
N GLU A 99 -16.12 -10.52 14.33
CA GLU A 99 -17.32 -10.72 13.51
C GLU A 99 -17.10 -11.77 12.41
N LEU A 100 -15.90 -11.83 11.82
CA LEU A 100 -15.58 -12.83 10.80
C LEU A 100 -15.43 -14.24 11.37
N MET A 101 -14.77 -14.37 12.52
CA MET A 101 -14.64 -15.65 13.22
C MET A 101 -16.01 -16.19 13.66
N GLU A 102 -16.94 -15.33 14.06
CA GLU A 102 -18.28 -15.71 14.46
C GLU A 102 -19.20 -16.05 13.27
N GLN A 103 -19.21 -15.18 12.23
CA GLN A 103 -20.16 -15.28 11.12
C GLN A 103 -19.69 -16.19 9.99
N TYR A 104 -18.36 -16.34 9.83
CA TYR A 104 -17.73 -17.08 8.73
C TYR A 104 -16.58 -17.98 9.19
N PRO A 105 -16.76 -18.83 10.22
CA PRO A 105 -15.67 -19.58 10.87
C PRO A 105 -14.91 -20.49 9.88
N ASP A 106 -15.60 -21.14 8.95
CA ASP A 106 -14.97 -22.01 7.97
C ASP A 106 -14.13 -21.20 6.96
N GLN A 107 -14.68 -20.11 6.44
CA GLN A 107 -13.96 -19.23 5.51
C GLN A 107 -12.73 -18.59 6.19
N TRP A 108 -12.86 -18.20 7.45
CA TRP A 108 -11.75 -17.67 8.25
C TRP A 108 -10.62 -18.70 8.39
N ARG A 109 -10.96 -19.95 8.75
CA ARG A 109 -10.02 -21.05 8.84
C ARG A 109 -9.34 -21.34 7.51
N ASP A 110 -10.12 -21.43 6.42
CA ASP A 110 -9.60 -21.72 5.07
C ASP A 110 -8.64 -20.62 4.60
N ARG A 111 -8.95 -19.34 4.90
CA ARG A 111 -8.03 -18.24 4.63
C ARG A 111 -6.72 -18.34 5.40
N LEU A 112 -6.76 -18.75 6.66
CA LEU A 112 -5.54 -18.95 7.46
C LEU A 112 -4.71 -20.13 6.96
N ALA A 113 -5.35 -21.17 6.41
CA ALA A 113 -4.69 -22.33 5.84
C ALA A 113 -4.00 -21.99 4.51
N ASP A 114 -4.57 -21.12 3.69
CA ASP A 114 -4.00 -20.68 2.41
C ASP A 114 -4.20 -19.15 2.22
N ILE A 115 -3.39 -18.38 2.89
CA ILE A 115 -3.45 -16.92 2.83
C ILE A 115 -3.21 -16.35 1.42
N VAL A 116 -2.47 -17.07 0.59
CA VAL A 116 -2.05 -16.60 -0.74
C VAL A 116 -3.15 -16.76 -1.77
N ASN A 117 -3.78 -17.94 -1.81
CA ASN A 117 -4.70 -18.29 -2.88
C ASN A 117 -6.17 -18.17 -2.46
N TYR A 118 -6.45 -18.19 -1.15
CA TYR A 118 -7.83 -18.06 -0.69
C TYR A 118 -8.44 -16.75 -1.14
N ARG A 119 -9.58 -16.84 -1.82
CA ARG A 119 -10.36 -15.69 -2.29
C ARG A 119 -11.66 -15.61 -1.50
N VAL A 120 -11.86 -14.49 -0.79
CA VAL A 120 -13.16 -14.20 -0.16
C VAL A 120 -14.22 -14.05 -1.26
N PRO A 121 -15.44 -14.60 -1.10
CA PRO A 121 -16.50 -14.42 -2.08
C PRO A 121 -16.73 -12.95 -2.43
N GLY A 122 -16.66 -12.63 -3.73
CA GLY A 122 -16.73 -11.25 -4.24
C GLY A 122 -15.48 -10.40 -4.03
N GLY A 123 -14.40 -10.97 -3.50
CA GLY A 123 -13.13 -10.28 -3.26
C GLY A 123 -11.96 -10.84 -4.07
N GLU A 124 -10.76 -10.54 -3.62
CA GLU A 124 -9.47 -10.93 -4.21
C GLU A 124 -8.70 -11.87 -3.28
N SER A 125 -7.83 -12.69 -3.84
CA SER A 125 -6.73 -13.34 -3.12
C SER A 125 -5.49 -12.43 -3.09
N VAL A 126 -4.53 -12.75 -2.23
CA VAL A 126 -3.22 -12.05 -2.21
C VAL A 126 -2.51 -12.19 -3.56
N LEU A 127 -2.65 -13.36 -4.21
CA LEU A 127 -2.07 -13.59 -5.53
C LEU A 127 -2.72 -12.72 -6.62
N ASP A 128 -4.03 -12.44 -6.55
CA ASP A 128 -4.70 -11.55 -7.50
C ASP A 128 -4.18 -10.10 -7.36
N VAL A 129 -4.04 -9.63 -6.11
CA VAL A 129 -3.46 -8.30 -5.84
C VAL A 129 -2.03 -8.22 -6.36
N HIS A 130 -1.21 -9.24 -6.12
CA HIS A 130 0.17 -9.31 -6.66
C HIS A 130 0.16 -9.18 -8.19
N ARG A 131 -0.72 -9.93 -8.88
CA ARG A 131 -0.80 -9.94 -10.34
C ARG A 131 -1.20 -8.59 -10.96
N ARG A 132 -2.00 -7.77 -10.26
CA ARG A 132 -2.38 -6.44 -10.75
C ARG A 132 -1.42 -5.33 -10.33
N VAL A 133 -0.76 -5.46 -9.18
CA VAL A 133 0.10 -4.42 -8.62
C VAL A 133 1.51 -4.48 -9.22
N MET A 134 2.09 -5.67 -9.34
CA MET A 134 3.51 -5.75 -9.75
C MET A 134 3.80 -5.22 -11.14
N PRO A 135 2.97 -5.46 -12.18
CA PRO A 135 3.18 -4.84 -13.49
C PRO A 135 3.19 -3.30 -13.45
N VAL A 136 2.38 -2.68 -12.58
CA VAL A 136 2.36 -1.23 -12.37
C VAL A 136 3.68 -0.75 -11.75
N ILE A 137 4.17 -1.45 -10.73
CA ILE A 137 5.46 -1.12 -10.09
C ILE A 137 6.61 -1.26 -11.09
N ASP A 138 6.61 -2.33 -11.89
CA ASP A 138 7.63 -2.56 -12.92
C ASP A 138 7.64 -1.44 -13.97
N GLU A 139 6.45 -0.98 -14.40
CA GLU A 139 6.32 0.15 -15.33
C GLU A 139 6.84 1.45 -14.72
N ILE A 140 6.48 1.75 -13.46
CA ILE A 140 6.97 2.93 -12.73
C ILE A 140 8.51 2.88 -12.64
N VAL A 141 9.08 1.75 -12.24
CA VAL A 141 10.53 1.56 -12.14
C VAL A 141 11.23 1.78 -13.48
N ALA A 142 10.68 1.22 -14.55
CA ALA A 142 11.25 1.35 -15.89
C ALA A 142 11.20 2.79 -16.41
N ARG A 143 10.13 3.54 -16.11
CA ARG A 143 9.91 4.94 -16.55
C ARG A 143 10.81 5.94 -15.83
N HIS A 144 11.14 5.70 -14.58
CA HIS A 144 11.81 6.66 -13.69
C HIS A 144 13.26 6.28 -13.34
N ARG A 145 14.02 5.79 -14.32
CA ARG A 145 15.43 5.41 -14.12
C ARG A 145 16.29 6.61 -13.72
N GLY A 146 16.91 6.54 -12.57
CA GLY A 146 17.73 7.61 -12.02
C GLY A 146 16.96 8.62 -11.17
N GLU A 147 15.66 8.44 -11.00
CA GLU A 147 14.75 9.36 -10.30
C GLU A 147 14.19 8.74 -9.00
N GLU A 148 13.59 9.61 -8.19
CA GLU A 148 12.83 9.22 -7.00
C GLU A 148 11.34 9.49 -7.23
N VAL A 149 10.50 8.52 -6.90
CA VAL A 149 9.04 8.60 -7.06
C VAL A 149 8.32 8.28 -5.76
N LEU A 150 7.14 8.85 -5.61
CA LEU A 150 6.27 8.63 -4.47
C LEU A 150 5.09 7.75 -4.88
N VAL A 151 4.77 6.73 -4.09
CA VAL A 151 3.60 5.87 -4.28
C VAL A 151 2.77 5.86 -3.01
N VAL A 152 1.52 6.31 -3.07
CA VAL A 152 0.57 6.30 -1.96
C VAL A 152 -0.44 5.18 -2.17
N ALA A 153 -0.37 4.16 -1.31
CA ALA A 153 -1.20 2.97 -1.44
C ALA A 153 -1.68 2.45 -0.06
N HIS A 154 -1.77 1.16 0.11
CA HIS A 154 -2.46 0.52 1.23
C HIS A 154 -1.58 -0.51 1.93
N GLY A 155 -2.02 -0.97 3.11
CA GLY A 155 -1.24 -1.88 3.93
C GLY A 155 -0.97 -3.23 3.29
N GLY A 156 -1.96 -3.85 2.65
CA GLY A 156 -1.81 -5.12 1.95
C GLY A 156 -0.94 -4.99 0.70
N VAL A 157 -1.21 -3.95 -0.11
CA VAL A 157 -0.45 -3.63 -1.32
C VAL A 157 1.03 -3.37 -1.01
N ASN A 158 1.31 -2.54 0.00
CA ASN A 158 2.69 -2.23 0.38
C ASN A 158 3.46 -3.46 0.83
N ARG A 159 2.82 -4.36 1.60
CA ARG A 159 3.42 -5.63 2.00
C ARG A 159 3.79 -6.50 0.80
N ILE A 160 2.89 -6.60 -0.19
CA ILE A 160 3.14 -7.36 -1.41
C ILE A 160 4.35 -6.79 -2.17
N ILE A 161 4.42 -5.47 -2.33
CA ILE A 161 5.55 -4.79 -2.99
C ILE A 161 6.86 -5.04 -2.22
N LEU A 162 6.84 -4.92 -0.90
CA LEU A 162 8.01 -5.16 -0.05
C LEU A 162 8.48 -6.61 -0.09
N LEU A 163 7.55 -7.58 0.00
CA LEU A 163 7.89 -9.01 -0.09
C LEU A 163 8.49 -9.34 -1.46
N ASN A 164 7.93 -8.82 -2.54
CA ASN A 164 8.48 -8.99 -3.87
C ASN A 164 9.90 -8.40 -3.97
N ALA A 165 10.12 -7.21 -3.42
CA ALA A 165 11.42 -6.54 -3.45
C ALA A 165 12.53 -7.31 -2.70
N ILE A 166 12.20 -8.05 -1.65
CA ILE A 166 13.19 -8.87 -0.88
C ILE A 166 13.19 -10.34 -1.30
N GLY A 167 12.40 -10.73 -2.32
CA GLY A 167 12.29 -12.12 -2.77
C GLY A 167 11.64 -13.07 -1.74
N ALA A 168 10.84 -12.54 -0.81
CA ALA A 168 10.16 -13.34 0.20
C ALA A 168 8.81 -13.89 -0.33
N PRO A 169 8.36 -15.05 0.17
CA PRO A 169 7.09 -15.63 -0.26
C PRO A 169 5.89 -14.77 0.20
N LEU A 170 4.84 -14.69 -0.63
CA LEU A 170 3.61 -13.97 -0.32
C LEU A 170 2.89 -14.49 0.96
N SER A 171 3.14 -15.73 1.35
CA SER A 171 2.66 -16.30 2.62
C SER A 171 3.17 -15.55 3.86
N SER A 172 4.26 -14.78 3.72
CA SER A 172 4.82 -13.93 4.77
C SER A 172 4.14 -12.55 4.87
N LEU A 173 2.94 -12.36 4.28
CA LEU A 173 2.24 -11.07 4.18
C LEU A 173 2.15 -10.31 5.52
N PHE A 174 1.91 -11.00 6.61
CA PHE A 174 1.77 -10.40 7.94
C PHE A 174 3.07 -10.30 8.74
N ALA A 175 4.20 -10.74 8.18
CA ALA A 175 5.51 -10.59 8.83
C ALA A 175 6.05 -9.15 8.76
N ILE A 176 5.48 -8.31 7.88
CA ILE A 176 5.86 -6.90 7.73
C ILE A 176 4.75 -6.03 8.32
N GLU A 177 5.07 -5.24 9.34
CA GLU A 177 4.15 -4.25 9.85
C GLU A 177 4.06 -3.05 8.91
N GLN A 178 2.85 -2.50 8.79
CA GLN A 178 2.57 -1.27 8.07
C GLN A 178 1.63 -0.44 8.93
N THR A 179 2.13 0.57 9.61
CA THR A 179 1.32 1.54 10.37
C THR A 179 0.72 2.59 9.43
N TYR A 180 -0.28 3.34 9.88
CA TYR A 180 -0.85 4.42 9.09
C TYR A 180 0.20 5.50 8.80
N CYS A 181 0.25 5.98 7.58
CA CYS A 181 1.21 6.99 7.09
C CYS A 181 2.69 6.58 7.22
N CYS A 182 2.98 5.28 7.37
CA CYS A 182 4.36 4.81 7.37
C CYS A 182 5.01 5.01 6.01
N LEU A 183 6.30 5.28 6.04
CA LEU A 183 7.16 5.39 4.87
C LEU A 183 8.01 4.13 4.74
N ASN A 184 8.04 3.58 3.53
CA ASN A 184 8.99 2.56 3.13
C ASN A 184 9.82 3.11 1.97
N ILE A 185 11.09 2.70 1.85
CA ILE A 185 11.98 3.14 0.77
C ILE A 185 12.60 1.91 0.12
N ILE A 186 12.45 1.82 -1.20
CA ILE A 186 12.98 0.72 -2.01
C ILE A 186 13.80 1.32 -3.16
N ASP A 187 15.03 0.86 -3.32
CA ASP A 187 15.89 1.17 -4.45
C ASP A 187 15.87 0.00 -5.45
N TYR A 188 15.45 0.26 -6.70
CA TYR A 188 15.47 -0.68 -7.81
C TYR A 188 16.60 -0.33 -8.76
N PHE A 189 17.56 -1.24 -8.96
CA PHE A 189 18.74 -1.03 -9.78
C PHE A 189 18.57 -1.56 -11.21
N ALA A 190 19.28 -0.99 -12.17
CA ALA A 190 19.17 -1.36 -13.58
C ALA A 190 19.62 -2.82 -13.86
N ASP A 191 20.39 -3.42 -12.98
CA ASP A 191 20.84 -4.82 -13.06
C ASP A 191 19.83 -5.83 -12.50
N GLY A 192 18.64 -5.37 -12.07
CA GLY A 192 17.59 -6.17 -11.47
C GLY A 192 17.70 -6.37 -9.96
N ASN A 193 18.76 -5.88 -9.33
CA ASN A 193 18.87 -5.90 -7.88
C ASN A 193 17.88 -4.92 -7.25
N THR A 194 17.39 -5.27 -6.06
CA THR A 194 16.55 -4.41 -5.23
C THR A 194 17.10 -4.30 -3.82
N VAL A 195 17.00 -3.12 -3.21
CA VAL A 195 17.42 -2.89 -1.83
C VAL A 195 16.33 -2.15 -1.07
N VAL A 196 15.77 -2.79 -0.04
CA VAL A 196 14.85 -2.13 0.89
C VAL A 196 15.66 -1.32 1.89
N LYS A 197 15.50 0.00 1.87
CA LYS A 197 16.28 0.95 2.69
C LYS A 197 15.59 1.30 4.00
N LEU A 198 14.26 1.26 3.99
CA LEU A 198 13.42 1.60 5.14
C LEU A 198 12.13 0.77 5.08
N VAL A 199 11.68 0.29 6.22
CA VAL A 199 10.38 -0.37 6.40
C VAL A 199 9.67 0.24 7.58
N ASN A 200 8.41 0.63 7.39
CA ASN A 200 7.50 1.11 8.45
C ASN A 200 8.08 2.28 9.28
N GLY A 201 8.81 3.18 8.66
CA GLY A 201 9.46 4.32 9.31
C GLY A 201 8.61 5.58 9.43
#